data_c220ada487dc5f2acde9a99868c761d7
#
_entry.id   c220ada487dc5f2acde9a99868c761d7
#
_cell.length_a   1.000
_cell.length_b   1.000
_cell.length_c   1.000
_cell.angle_alpha   90.00
_cell.angle_beta   90.00
_cell.angle_gamma   90.00
#
_symmetry.space_group_name_H-M   'P 1'
#
loop_
_entity.id
_entity.type
_entity.pdbx_description
1 polymer ?
#
loop_
_entity_poly.entity_id
_entity_poly.type
_entity_poly.pdbx_seq_one_letter_code
_entity_poly.pdbx_strand_id
1 'polypeptide(L)'
;MAKVGIAVIHGMGSQKKGFERPMVEELTNRLAKLGVGQSDVAWEPIYWANVTEPRQMEYFKDADRDGDLDWKKLRKFVLTALGDASGYRKTGDTKNDIYDAIHAIVGQALAQLSKQVSSPNATLIWIAHSLGGHIMSNYIYDTQKSVTAGKLKNKSKFERLETLRGILTFGCNIPLFTFAYRKSEVKPIKLPRGAVWDNYYDPDDVLGYPLKPISAAYNKTVRSDFSINSGGIATSWTPLSHNGYWTDNDFTKPAAQFIADIVNAAP
;
A
#
# COMPACT_ATOMS: atom_id res chain seq x y z
N MET A 1 -8.53 14.12 -19.09
CA MET A 1 -8.29 12.85 -18.37
C MET A 1 -6.80 12.75 -18.06
N ALA A 2 -6.44 12.20 -16.93
CA ALA A 2 -5.07 12.18 -16.42
C ALA A 2 -4.15 11.26 -17.24
N LYS A 3 -2.86 11.62 -17.35
CA LYS A 3 -1.81 10.80 -17.98
C LYS A 3 -1.34 9.67 -17.07
N VAL A 4 -1.40 9.91 -15.76
CA VAL A 4 -0.94 8.98 -14.73
C VAL A 4 -2.05 8.74 -13.71
N GLY A 5 -2.29 7.47 -13.39
CA GLY A 5 -3.14 7.06 -12.29
C GLY A 5 -2.31 6.64 -11.09
N ILE A 6 -2.66 7.11 -9.90
CA ILE A 6 -2.00 6.77 -8.65
C ILE A 6 -3.00 6.08 -7.73
N ALA A 7 -2.74 4.80 -7.43
CA ALA A 7 -3.49 4.03 -6.44
C ALA A 7 -2.82 4.17 -5.07
N VAL A 8 -3.60 4.49 -4.03
CA VAL A 8 -3.11 4.69 -2.66
C VAL A 8 -3.80 3.71 -1.72
N ILE A 9 -3.04 2.84 -1.05
CA ILE A 9 -3.59 1.84 -0.14
C ILE A 9 -3.07 2.04 1.28
N HIS A 10 -3.99 2.00 2.26
CA HIS A 10 -3.64 2.12 3.68
C HIS A 10 -3.18 0.79 4.29
N GLY A 11 -2.58 0.89 5.47
CA GLY A 11 -2.13 -0.22 6.29
C GLY A 11 -3.21 -0.81 7.21
N MET A 12 -2.75 -1.56 8.22
CA MET A 12 -3.60 -2.17 9.24
C MET A 12 -4.19 -1.15 10.23
N GLY A 13 -5.18 -1.60 10.99
CA GLY A 13 -5.84 -0.83 12.03
C GLY A 13 -7.01 0.00 11.53
N SER A 14 -7.66 0.68 12.49
CA SER A 14 -8.85 1.48 12.19
C SER A 14 -8.51 2.66 11.28
N GLN A 15 -8.96 2.60 10.06
CA GLN A 15 -8.82 3.67 9.07
C GLN A 15 -10.19 4.24 8.70
N LYS A 16 -10.22 5.46 8.21
CA LYS A 16 -11.45 6.13 7.76
C LYS A 16 -11.36 6.43 6.26
N LYS A 17 -12.51 6.49 5.60
CA LYS A 17 -12.58 7.02 4.23
C LYS A 17 -11.97 8.42 4.20
N GLY A 18 -11.15 8.68 3.20
CA GLY A 18 -10.40 9.93 3.10
C GLY A 18 -9.08 9.94 3.89
N PHE A 19 -8.58 8.76 4.28
CA PHE A 19 -7.28 8.59 4.95
C PHE A 19 -6.11 9.16 4.15
N GLU A 20 -6.23 9.16 2.85
CA GLU A 20 -5.23 9.60 1.88
C GLU A 20 -5.16 11.12 1.71
N ARG A 21 -6.24 11.85 2.05
CA ARG A 21 -6.41 13.27 1.72
C ARG A 21 -5.24 14.17 2.12
N PRO A 22 -4.72 14.10 3.36
CA PRO A 22 -3.62 14.97 3.76
C PRO A 22 -2.37 14.76 2.90
N MET A 23 -2.04 13.51 2.56
CA MET A 23 -0.91 13.20 1.69
C MET A 23 -1.15 13.65 0.25
N VAL A 24 -2.35 13.37 -0.29
CA VAL A 24 -2.71 13.75 -1.67
C VAL A 24 -2.67 15.26 -1.84
N GLU A 25 -3.17 16.02 -0.88
CA GLU A 25 -3.11 17.48 -0.89
C GLU A 25 -1.66 17.98 -0.88
N GLU A 26 -0.82 17.46 0.01
CA GLU A 26 0.59 17.83 0.09
C GLU A 26 1.35 17.46 -1.19
N LEU A 27 1.16 16.24 -1.70
CA LEU A 27 1.78 15.80 -2.95
C LEU A 27 1.31 16.63 -4.15
N THR A 28 0.02 16.95 -4.23
CA THR A 28 -0.51 17.81 -5.30
C THR A 28 0.11 19.20 -5.29
N ASN A 29 0.25 19.81 -4.11
CA ASN A 29 0.90 21.10 -3.95
C ASN A 29 2.39 21.07 -4.37
N ARG A 30 3.10 19.98 -4.04
CA ARG A 30 4.51 19.79 -4.44
C ARG A 30 4.65 19.53 -5.93
N LEU A 31 3.79 18.71 -6.51
CA LEU A 31 3.74 18.40 -7.93
C LEU A 31 3.52 19.67 -8.77
N ALA A 32 2.63 20.57 -8.33
CA ALA A 32 2.42 21.85 -8.97
C ALA A 32 3.70 22.70 -9.02
N LYS A 33 4.50 22.70 -7.93
CA LYS A 33 5.81 23.38 -7.89
C LYS A 33 6.86 22.75 -8.81
N LEU A 34 6.68 21.48 -9.16
CA LEU A 34 7.52 20.72 -10.10
C LEU A 34 7.00 20.79 -11.56
N GLY A 35 5.98 21.62 -11.82
CA GLY A 35 5.41 21.81 -13.15
C GLY A 35 4.42 20.73 -13.59
N VAL A 36 3.98 19.85 -12.69
CA VAL A 36 2.95 18.83 -12.97
C VAL A 36 1.57 19.42 -12.72
N GLY A 37 0.72 19.43 -13.73
CA GLY A 37 -0.65 19.92 -13.64
C GLY A 37 -1.54 18.98 -12.81
N GLN A 38 -2.49 19.56 -12.08
CA GLN A 38 -3.45 18.77 -11.30
C GLN A 38 -4.26 17.80 -12.18
N SER A 39 -4.51 18.16 -13.43
CA SER A 39 -5.21 17.31 -14.41
C SER A 39 -4.35 16.17 -14.99
N ASP A 40 -3.02 16.19 -14.77
CA ASP A 40 -2.11 15.15 -15.26
C ASP A 40 -2.13 13.89 -14.40
N VAL A 41 -2.64 13.99 -13.17
CA VAL A 41 -2.65 12.91 -12.19
C VAL A 41 -4.06 12.64 -11.68
N ALA A 42 -4.46 11.38 -11.70
CA ALA A 42 -5.67 10.89 -11.04
C ALA A 42 -5.30 10.07 -9.79
N TRP A 43 -6.03 10.28 -8.70
CA TRP A 43 -5.80 9.62 -7.42
C TRP A 43 -6.97 8.69 -7.09
N GLU A 44 -6.67 7.47 -6.66
CA GLU A 44 -7.70 6.52 -6.24
C GLU A 44 -7.31 5.87 -4.91
N PRO A 45 -8.05 6.16 -3.82
CA PRO A 45 -7.83 5.53 -2.53
C PRO A 45 -8.40 4.11 -2.51
N ILE A 46 -7.64 3.17 -1.97
CA ILE A 46 -8.05 1.80 -1.73
C ILE A 46 -8.35 1.63 -0.24
N TYR A 47 -9.62 1.80 0.12
CA TYR A 47 -10.11 1.69 1.49
C TYR A 47 -10.70 0.30 1.74
N TRP A 48 -10.01 -0.52 2.52
CA TRP A 48 -10.36 -1.91 2.78
C TRP A 48 -10.69 -2.22 4.27
N ALA A 49 -10.46 -1.28 5.20
CA ALA A 49 -10.69 -1.49 6.63
C ALA A 49 -12.13 -1.94 6.97
N ASN A 50 -13.10 -1.58 6.13
CA ASN A 50 -14.50 -2.00 6.29
C ASN A 50 -14.72 -3.51 6.15
N VAL A 51 -13.74 -4.27 5.69
CA VAL A 51 -13.84 -5.74 5.57
C VAL A 51 -13.63 -6.42 6.92
N THR A 52 -12.69 -5.94 7.73
CA THR A 52 -12.25 -6.56 8.98
C THR A 52 -12.75 -5.81 10.21
N GLU A 53 -12.75 -4.49 10.20
CA GLU A 53 -13.03 -3.64 11.36
C GLU A 53 -14.39 -3.92 12.04
N PRO A 54 -15.50 -4.13 11.32
CA PRO A 54 -16.80 -4.38 12.00
C PRO A 54 -16.74 -5.58 12.94
N ARG A 55 -16.16 -6.70 12.52
CA ARG A 55 -16.03 -7.92 13.33
C ARG A 55 -15.09 -7.73 14.51
N GLN A 56 -13.99 -7.00 14.31
CA GLN A 56 -13.03 -6.67 15.35
C GLN A 56 -13.64 -5.77 16.41
N MET A 57 -14.44 -4.77 16.00
CA MET A 57 -15.11 -3.85 16.93
C MET A 57 -16.25 -4.49 17.67
N GLU A 58 -16.99 -5.40 17.06
CA GLU A 58 -18.01 -6.21 17.72
C GLU A 58 -17.37 -7.03 18.85
N TYR A 59 -16.32 -7.81 18.52
CA TYR A 59 -15.59 -8.57 19.53
C TYR A 59 -15.00 -7.69 20.64
N PHE A 60 -14.38 -6.55 20.28
CA PHE A 60 -13.77 -5.65 21.27
C PHE A 60 -14.81 -5.11 22.25
N LYS A 61 -15.98 -4.74 21.76
CA LYS A 61 -17.10 -4.25 22.57
C LYS A 61 -17.59 -5.32 23.57
N ASP A 62 -17.74 -6.55 23.10
CA ASP A 62 -18.17 -7.66 23.96
C ASP A 62 -17.11 -8.01 24.99
N ALA A 63 -15.83 -8.09 24.59
CA ALA A 63 -14.71 -8.36 25.48
C ALA A 63 -14.52 -7.28 26.55
N ASP A 64 -14.74 -6.00 26.19
CA ASP A 64 -14.67 -4.88 27.14
C ASP A 64 -15.82 -4.90 28.13
N ARG A 65 -17.05 -5.21 27.68
CA ARG A 65 -18.22 -5.33 28.54
C ARG A 65 -18.07 -6.49 29.57
N ASP A 66 -17.61 -7.64 29.09
CA ASP A 66 -17.61 -8.87 29.90
C ASP A 66 -16.31 -9.01 30.72
N GLY A 67 -15.21 -8.36 30.30
CA GLY A 67 -13.90 -8.49 30.92
C GLY A 67 -13.38 -7.22 31.61
N ASP A 68 -14.09 -6.10 31.55
CA ASP A 68 -13.67 -4.80 32.10
C ASP A 68 -12.19 -4.47 31.78
N LEU A 69 -11.91 -4.35 30.49
CA LEU A 69 -10.55 -4.33 29.97
C LEU A 69 -9.82 -3.02 30.30
N ASP A 70 -8.61 -3.13 30.84
CA ASP A 70 -7.66 -2.04 30.92
C ASP A 70 -6.97 -1.76 29.57
N TRP A 71 -6.35 -0.60 29.46
CA TRP A 71 -5.55 -0.19 28.29
C TRP A 71 -6.34 -0.21 26.98
N LYS A 72 -7.61 0.19 27.00
CA LYS A 72 -8.56 0.04 25.87
C LYS A 72 -8.02 0.55 24.54
N LYS A 73 -7.32 1.69 24.50
CA LYS A 73 -6.74 2.24 23.26
C LYS A 73 -5.65 1.34 22.69
N LEU A 74 -4.73 0.87 23.55
CA LEU A 74 -3.65 -0.02 23.14
C LEU A 74 -4.20 -1.39 22.70
N ARG A 75 -5.13 -1.95 23.46
CA ARG A 75 -5.78 -3.23 23.12
C ARG A 75 -6.54 -3.13 21.80
N LYS A 76 -7.27 -2.04 21.57
CA LYS A 76 -7.94 -1.82 20.28
C LYS A 76 -6.93 -1.79 19.14
N PHE A 77 -5.83 -1.06 19.29
CA PHE A 77 -4.76 -1.02 18.27
C PHE A 77 -4.18 -2.42 18.02
N VAL A 78 -3.80 -3.13 19.07
CA VAL A 78 -3.23 -4.49 18.94
C VAL A 78 -4.23 -5.45 18.29
N LEU A 79 -5.49 -5.42 18.73
CA LEU A 79 -6.55 -6.27 18.19
C LEU A 79 -6.77 -6.01 16.69
N THR A 80 -6.88 -4.74 16.29
CA THR A 80 -7.11 -4.41 14.87
C THR A 80 -5.88 -4.72 14.03
N ALA A 81 -4.68 -4.36 14.48
CA ALA A 81 -3.45 -4.59 13.74
C ALA A 81 -3.14 -6.09 13.55
N LEU A 82 -3.17 -6.88 14.62
CA LEU A 82 -2.94 -8.32 14.54
C LEU A 82 -4.12 -9.05 13.89
N GLY A 83 -5.35 -8.58 14.11
CA GLY A 83 -6.56 -9.11 13.49
C GLY A 83 -6.53 -8.94 11.96
N ASP A 84 -6.10 -7.79 11.47
CA ASP A 84 -5.91 -7.54 10.04
C ASP A 84 -4.80 -8.43 9.45
N ALA A 85 -3.64 -8.46 10.10
CA ALA A 85 -2.50 -9.24 9.66
C ALA A 85 -2.79 -10.75 9.64
N SER A 86 -3.50 -11.27 10.64
CA SER A 86 -3.86 -12.69 10.72
C SER A 86 -5.05 -13.05 9.83
N GLY A 87 -5.98 -12.13 9.64
CA GLY A 87 -7.16 -12.31 8.80
C GLY A 87 -6.86 -12.24 7.31
N TYR A 88 -5.87 -11.42 6.92
CA TYR A 88 -5.46 -11.29 5.52
C TYR A 88 -4.57 -12.46 5.10
N ARG A 89 -5.17 -13.60 4.85
CA ARG A 89 -4.49 -14.79 4.32
C ARG A 89 -5.41 -15.57 3.38
N LYS A 90 -4.84 -16.21 2.38
CA LYS A 90 -5.58 -17.07 1.46
C LYS A 90 -5.84 -18.42 2.12
N THR A 91 -7.09 -18.72 2.44
CA THR A 91 -7.46 -19.93 3.21
C THR A 91 -7.93 -21.08 2.32
N GLY A 92 -8.34 -20.85 1.12
CA GLY A 92 -8.96 -21.87 0.25
C GLY A 92 -10.43 -22.15 0.52
N ASP A 93 -10.99 -21.61 1.61
CA ASP A 93 -12.44 -21.61 1.86
C ASP A 93 -13.06 -20.34 1.25
N THR A 94 -13.81 -20.53 0.17
CA THR A 94 -14.31 -19.44 -0.67
C THR A 94 -15.47 -18.64 -0.07
N LYS A 95 -16.09 -19.12 0.99
CA LYS A 95 -17.35 -18.50 1.47
C LYS A 95 -17.16 -17.23 2.31
N ASN A 96 -15.99 -17.01 2.90
CA ASN A 96 -15.72 -15.87 3.78
C ASN A 96 -14.26 -15.41 3.70
N ASP A 97 -13.65 -15.49 2.53
CA ASP A 97 -12.25 -15.17 2.40
C ASP A 97 -12.06 -13.64 2.42
N ILE A 98 -11.53 -13.14 3.55
CA ILE A 98 -11.13 -11.73 3.71
C ILE A 98 -10.13 -11.32 2.63
N TYR A 99 -9.25 -12.23 2.23
CA TYR A 99 -8.28 -12.02 1.17
C TYR A 99 -8.96 -11.66 -0.15
N ASP A 100 -9.93 -12.49 -0.59
CA ASP A 100 -10.65 -12.26 -1.84
C ASP A 100 -11.53 -11.00 -1.77
N ALA A 101 -12.16 -10.73 -0.63
CA ALA A 101 -12.94 -9.50 -0.42
C ALA A 101 -12.08 -8.23 -0.55
N ILE A 102 -10.88 -8.22 0.06
CA ILE A 102 -9.94 -7.10 -0.06
C ILE A 102 -9.42 -6.98 -1.50
N HIS A 103 -9.09 -8.10 -2.16
CA HIS A 103 -8.67 -8.11 -3.56
C HIS A 103 -9.76 -7.60 -4.51
N ALA A 104 -11.03 -7.89 -4.21
CA ALA A 104 -12.16 -7.33 -4.98
C ALA A 104 -12.24 -5.80 -4.85
N ILE A 105 -12.01 -5.24 -3.65
CA ILE A 105 -11.94 -3.79 -3.43
C ILE A 105 -10.79 -3.17 -4.21
N VAL A 106 -9.60 -3.78 -4.16
CA VAL A 106 -8.43 -3.34 -4.95
C VAL A 106 -8.76 -3.33 -6.45
N GLY A 107 -9.39 -4.40 -6.95
CA GLY A 107 -9.78 -4.50 -8.35
C GLY A 107 -10.82 -3.45 -8.77
N GLN A 108 -11.78 -3.15 -7.90
CA GLN A 108 -12.76 -2.09 -8.14
C GLN A 108 -12.11 -0.71 -8.19
N ALA A 109 -11.21 -0.40 -7.27
CA ALA A 109 -10.47 0.86 -7.25
C ALA A 109 -9.63 1.04 -8.52
N LEU A 110 -8.90 0.01 -8.96
CA LEU A 110 -8.14 0.07 -10.20
C LEU A 110 -9.03 0.22 -11.44
N ALA A 111 -10.19 -0.43 -11.46
CA ALA A 111 -11.16 -0.24 -12.55
C ALA A 111 -11.75 1.19 -12.56
N GLN A 112 -11.90 1.80 -11.38
CA GLN A 112 -12.36 3.18 -11.23
C GLN A 112 -11.28 4.16 -11.68
N LEU A 113 -10.04 3.95 -11.25
CA LEU A 113 -8.88 4.73 -11.69
C LEU A 113 -8.64 4.62 -13.20
N SER A 114 -8.84 3.44 -13.79
CA SER A 114 -8.75 3.22 -15.23
C SER A 114 -9.72 4.09 -16.06
N LYS A 115 -10.84 4.51 -15.47
CA LYS A 115 -11.81 5.42 -16.14
C LYS A 115 -11.41 6.90 -16.04
N GLN A 116 -10.52 7.24 -15.11
CA GLN A 116 -10.07 8.61 -14.87
C GLN A 116 -8.85 8.97 -15.72
N VAL A 117 -8.12 7.97 -16.19
CA VAL A 117 -6.93 8.17 -17.03
C VAL A 117 -7.27 8.27 -18.51
N SER A 118 -6.39 8.91 -19.29
CA SER A 118 -6.61 9.26 -20.70
C SER A 118 -6.57 8.07 -21.66
N SER A 119 -5.99 6.95 -21.24
CA SER A 119 -5.70 5.82 -22.14
C SER A 119 -5.59 4.51 -21.35
N PRO A 120 -5.96 3.36 -21.94
CA PRO A 120 -5.67 2.05 -21.34
C PRO A 120 -4.17 1.76 -21.21
N ASN A 121 -3.32 2.57 -21.83
CA ASN A 121 -1.86 2.53 -21.71
C ASN A 121 -1.31 3.60 -20.74
N ALA A 122 -2.16 4.38 -20.09
CA ALA A 122 -1.73 5.38 -19.12
C ALA A 122 -0.88 4.76 -18.01
N THR A 123 0.05 5.51 -17.49
CA THR A 123 0.99 5.03 -16.47
C THR A 123 0.29 4.83 -15.13
N LEU A 124 0.60 3.72 -14.47
CA LEU A 124 0.16 3.42 -13.10
C LEU A 124 1.32 3.62 -12.13
N ILE A 125 1.04 4.32 -11.02
CA ILE A 125 1.89 4.37 -9.84
C ILE A 125 1.10 3.78 -8.66
N TRP A 126 1.79 3.09 -7.75
CA TRP A 126 1.20 2.57 -6.53
C TRP A 126 1.91 3.12 -5.30
N ILE A 127 1.15 3.65 -4.36
CA ILE A 127 1.63 4.12 -3.05
C ILE A 127 0.98 3.23 -1.99
N ALA A 128 1.80 2.60 -1.14
CA ALA A 128 1.30 1.64 -0.18
C ALA A 128 1.94 1.81 1.21
N HIS A 129 1.09 1.91 2.23
CA HIS A 129 1.48 2.02 3.63
C HIS A 129 1.36 0.67 4.33
N SER A 130 2.39 0.28 5.10
CA SER A 130 2.31 -0.82 6.07
C SER A 130 1.82 -2.13 5.45
N LEU A 131 0.77 -2.76 6.01
CA LEU A 131 0.11 -3.95 5.48
C LEU A 131 -0.42 -3.76 4.05
N GLY A 132 -0.75 -2.52 3.67
CA GLY A 132 -1.13 -2.21 2.30
C GLY A 132 -0.04 -2.57 1.29
N GLY A 133 1.24 -2.51 1.66
CA GLY A 133 2.36 -2.98 0.84
C GLY A 133 2.30 -4.49 0.59
N HIS A 134 1.96 -5.28 1.61
CA HIS A 134 1.77 -6.72 1.48
C HIS A 134 0.54 -7.06 0.63
N ILE A 135 -0.59 -6.36 0.85
CA ILE A 135 -1.82 -6.51 0.05
C ILE A 135 -1.55 -6.18 -1.42
N MET A 136 -0.90 -5.05 -1.70
CA MET A 136 -0.48 -4.64 -3.04
C MET A 136 0.38 -5.73 -3.71
N SER A 137 1.41 -6.22 -3.01
CA SER A 137 2.31 -7.24 -3.53
C SER A 137 1.57 -8.53 -3.90
N ASN A 138 0.68 -9.00 -3.04
CA ASN A 138 -0.13 -10.19 -3.30
C ASN A 138 -1.11 -9.98 -4.46
N TYR A 139 -1.76 -8.81 -4.53
CA TYR A 139 -2.66 -8.48 -5.62
C TYR A 139 -1.93 -8.44 -6.97
N ILE A 140 -0.75 -7.82 -7.03
CA ILE A 140 0.08 -7.79 -8.24
C ILE A 140 0.48 -9.22 -8.63
N TYR A 141 0.92 -10.05 -7.68
CA TYR A 141 1.30 -11.44 -7.92
C TYR A 141 0.13 -12.26 -8.50
N ASP A 142 -1.06 -12.20 -7.88
CA ASP A 142 -2.25 -12.93 -8.33
C ASP A 142 -2.74 -12.43 -9.69
N THR A 143 -2.64 -11.12 -9.95
CA THR A 143 -2.93 -10.54 -11.26
C THR A 143 -1.98 -11.05 -12.33
N GLN A 144 -0.68 -11.08 -12.07
CA GLN A 144 0.33 -11.62 -13.00
C GLN A 144 0.08 -13.10 -13.33
N LYS A 145 -0.28 -13.90 -12.32
CA LYS A 145 -0.68 -15.30 -12.54
C LYS A 145 -1.93 -15.41 -13.41
N SER A 146 -2.91 -14.56 -13.16
CA SER A 146 -4.18 -14.53 -13.91
C SER A 146 -3.98 -14.08 -15.36
N VAL A 147 -3.11 -13.09 -15.59
CA VAL A 147 -2.71 -12.65 -16.94
C VAL A 147 -2.02 -13.80 -17.69
N THR A 148 -1.05 -14.45 -17.06
CA THR A 148 -0.34 -15.61 -17.66
C THR A 148 -1.30 -16.75 -17.99
N ALA A 149 -2.32 -16.98 -17.15
CA ALA A 149 -3.35 -17.98 -17.38
C ALA A 149 -4.44 -17.54 -18.37
N GLY A 150 -4.35 -16.35 -18.96
CA GLY A 150 -5.31 -15.82 -19.92
C GLY A 150 -6.68 -15.46 -19.36
N LYS A 151 -6.82 -15.34 -18.03
CA LYS A 151 -8.09 -15.09 -17.35
C LYS A 151 -8.56 -13.63 -17.40
N LEU A 152 -7.68 -12.68 -17.71
CA LEU A 152 -7.96 -11.23 -17.68
C LEU A 152 -7.98 -10.58 -19.08
N LYS A 153 -8.35 -11.33 -20.11
CA LYS A 153 -8.36 -10.84 -21.52
C LYS A 153 -9.27 -9.62 -21.72
N ASN A 154 -10.35 -9.53 -20.92
CA ASN A 154 -11.35 -8.45 -21.02
C ASN A 154 -10.95 -7.19 -20.22
N LYS A 155 -9.80 -7.22 -19.52
CA LYS A 155 -9.30 -6.09 -18.74
C LYS A 155 -8.32 -5.25 -19.58
N SER A 156 -8.29 -3.94 -19.34
CA SER A 156 -7.31 -3.03 -19.97
C SER A 156 -5.88 -3.38 -19.53
N LYS A 157 -4.88 -2.90 -20.25
CA LYS A 157 -3.47 -3.04 -19.84
C LYS A 157 -3.22 -2.39 -18.47
N PHE A 158 -3.90 -1.29 -18.20
CA PHE A 158 -3.87 -0.60 -16.92
C PHE A 158 -4.36 -1.52 -15.78
N GLU A 159 -5.54 -2.11 -15.92
CA GLU A 159 -6.12 -3.04 -14.93
C GLU A 159 -5.32 -4.35 -14.80
N ARG A 160 -4.61 -4.78 -15.86
CA ARG A 160 -3.68 -5.91 -15.83
C ARG A 160 -2.30 -5.56 -15.25
N LEU A 161 -2.12 -4.31 -14.82
CA LEU A 161 -0.89 -3.77 -14.22
C LEU A 161 0.33 -3.81 -15.17
N GLU A 162 0.11 -3.92 -16.48
CA GLU A 162 1.18 -3.93 -17.48
C GLU A 162 1.81 -2.53 -17.66
N THR A 163 1.07 -1.49 -17.26
CA THR A 163 1.49 -0.08 -17.31
C THR A 163 2.09 0.43 -16.00
N LEU A 164 2.27 -0.44 -15.01
CA LEU A 164 2.92 -0.07 -13.75
C LEU A 164 4.35 0.45 -14.00
N ARG A 165 4.67 1.62 -13.47
CA ARG A 165 6.00 2.26 -13.60
C ARG A 165 6.60 2.67 -12.27
N GLY A 166 5.79 2.85 -11.23
CA GLY A 166 6.27 3.27 -9.94
C GLY A 166 5.58 2.55 -8.79
N ILE A 167 6.36 2.15 -7.80
CA ILE A 167 5.87 1.70 -6.49
C ILE A 167 6.62 2.50 -5.44
N LEU A 168 5.86 3.12 -4.55
CA LEU A 168 6.34 3.73 -3.31
C LEU A 168 5.73 2.98 -2.14
N THR A 169 6.56 2.39 -1.30
CA THR A 169 6.13 1.81 -0.02
C THR A 169 6.71 2.60 1.14
N PHE A 170 5.95 2.75 2.22
CA PHE A 170 6.41 3.40 3.44
C PHE A 170 5.85 2.71 4.68
N GLY A 171 6.67 2.62 5.73
CA GLY A 171 6.35 1.84 6.93
C GLY A 171 5.99 0.38 6.60
N CYS A 172 6.58 -0.19 5.56
CA CYS A 172 6.15 -1.45 4.97
C CYS A 172 6.54 -2.64 5.82
N ASN A 173 5.62 -3.58 6.04
CA ASN A 173 5.80 -4.74 6.90
C ASN A 173 5.85 -6.09 6.16
N ILE A 174 6.08 -6.10 4.85
CA ILE A 174 6.24 -7.33 4.05
C ILE A 174 7.18 -8.35 4.72
N PRO A 175 8.33 -7.97 5.33
CA PRO A 175 9.23 -8.93 5.95
C PRO A 175 8.54 -9.84 6.97
N LEU A 176 7.57 -9.34 7.74
CA LEU A 176 6.86 -10.11 8.76
C LEU A 176 6.09 -11.32 8.19
N PHE A 177 5.74 -11.29 6.91
CA PHE A 177 4.98 -12.34 6.22
C PHE A 177 5.88 -13.31 5.46
N THR A 178 7.20 -13.17 5.56
CA THR A 178 8.16 -13.99 4.80
C THR A 178 8.79 -15.11 5.62
N PHE A 179 8.68 -15.07 6.95
CA PHE A 179 9.40 -15.99 7.84
C PHE A 179 8.94 -17.46 7.78
N ALA A 180 7.80 -17.74 7.15
CA ALA A 180 7.38 -19.11 6.87
C ALA A 180 8.21 -19.79 5.75
N TYR A 181 9.04 -19.02 5.03
CA TYR A 181 9.81 -19.46 3.88
C TYR A 181 11.31 -19.29 4.15
N ARG A 182 12.15 -20.12 3.49
CA ARG A 182 13.59 -19.90 3.50
C ARG A 182 13.93 -18.62 2.73
N LYS A 183 14.90 -17.86 3.19
CA LYS A 183 15.33 -16.59 2.58
C LYS A 183 15.58 -16.71 1.06
N SER A 184 16.13 -17.83 0.60
CA SER A 184 16.40 -18.11 -0.83
C SER A 184 15.12 -18.33 -1.66
N GLU A 185 14.01 -18.68 -1.03
CA GLU A 185 12.73 -18.97 -1.69
C GLU A 185 11.85 -17.74 -1.83
N VAL A 186 12.10 -16.71 -0.99
CA VAL A 186 11.31 -15.48 -0.99
C VAL A 186 11.67 -14.63 -2.19
N LYS A 187 10.67 -14.41 -3.06
CA LYS A 187 10.81 -13.62 -4.28
C LYS A 187 9.81 -12.46 -4.27
N PRO A 188 10.22 -11.26 -4.72
CA PRO A 188 9.30 -10.16 -4.94
C PRO A 188 8.43 -10.41 -6.16
N ILE A 189 7.44 -9.56 -6.36
CA ILE A 189 6.70 -9.43 -7.61
C ILE A 189 7.64 -9.13 -8.79
N LYS A 190 7.24 -9.50 -9.99
CA LYS A 190 7.96 -9.13 -11.21
C LYS A 190 7.56 -7.72 -11.63
N LEU A 191 8.51 -6.81 -11.65
CA LEU A 191 8.24 -5.46 -12.16
C LEU A 191 8.21 -5.45 -13.69
N PRO A 192 7.28 -4.72 -14.33
CA PRO A 192 7.36 -4.43 -15.75
C PRO A 192 8.67 -3.69 -16.09
N ARG A 193 9.10 -3.79 -17.35
CA ARG A 193 10.32 -3.12 -17.80
C ARG A 193 10.23 -1.60 -17.56
N GLY A 194 11.25 -1.03 -16.92
CA GLY A 194 11.33 0.38 -16.57
C GLY A 194 10.53 0.79 -15.32
N ALA A 195 9.83 -0.14 -14.67
CA ALA A 195 9.22 0.13 -13.39
C ALA A 195 10.25 0.14 -12.27
N VAL A 196 10.03 1.01 -11.29
CA VAL A 196 10.90 1.19 -10.13
C VAL A 196 10.10 1.04 -8.83
N TRP A 197 10.75 0.51 -7.80
CA TRP A 197 10.18 0.35 -6.47
C TRP A 197 11.13 0.96 -5.44
N ASP A 198 10.65 2.01 -4.75
CA ASP A 198 11.32 2.63 -3.61
C ASP A 198 10.55 2.34 -2.33
N ASN A 199 11.28 2.12 -1.27
CA ASN A 199 10.74 1.87 0.05
C ASN A 199 11.30 2.89 1.05
N TYR A 200 10.43 3.42 1.91
CA TYR A 200 10.77 4.37 2.96
C TYR A 200 10.48 3.74 4.32
N TYR A 201 11.42 3.79 5.22
CA TYR A 201 11.25 3.27 6.58
C TYR A 201 11.90 4.19 7.60
N ASP A 202 11.32 4.26 8.77
CA ASP A 202 11.90 4.94 9.91
C ASP A 202 12.57 3.90 10.81
N PRO A 203 13.83 4.07 11.20
CA PRO A 203 14.52 3.15 12.13
C PRO A 203 13.83 3.02 13.49
N ASP A 204 13.05 4.02 13.89
CA ASP A 204 12.29 4.01 15.16
C ASP A 204 10.88 3.40 15.00
N ASP A 205 10.43 3.14 13.76
CA ASP A 205 9.16 2.47 13.50
C ASP A 205 9.30 0.95 13.59
N VAL A 206 8.87 0.37 14.70
CA VAL A 206 8.93 -1.08 14.95
C VAL A 206 8.06 -1.93 14.02
N LEU A 207 7.21 -1.31 13.20
CA LEU A 207 6.34 -1.99 12.24
C LEU A 207 6.80 -1.78 10.78
N GLY A 208 7.71 -0.84 10.53
CA GLY A 208 8.26 -0.53 9.20
C GLY A 208 9.66 -1.09 9.01
N TYR A 209 9.93 -1.69 7.86
CA TYR A 209 11.18 -2.41 7.63
C TYR A 209 11.80 -2.09 6.27
N PRO A 210 13.14 -2.15 6.14
CA PRO A 210 13.79 -2.21 4.85
C PRO A 210 13.43 -3.51 4.12
N LEU A 211 13.22 -3.45 2.80
CA LEU A 211 12.80 -4.59 1.99
C LEU A 211 13.95 -5.34 1.33
N LYS A 212 15.05 -4.65 1.00
CA LYS A 212 16.20 -5.26 0.32
C LYS A 212 16.82 -6.44 1.09
N PRO A 213 16.89 -6.43 2.45
CA PRO A 213 17.42 -7.54 3.22
C PRO A 213 16.57 -8.82 3.19
N ILE A 214 15.33 -8.78 2.74
CA ILE A 214 14.43 -9.95 2.68
C ILE A 214 15.10 -11.11 1.93
N SER A 215 15.65 -10.83 0.73
CA SER A 215 16.35 -11.83 -0.07
C SER A 215 17.22 -11.17 -1.15
N ALA A 216 18.09 -11.95 -1.80
CA ALA A 216 18.86 -11.47 -2.96
C ALA A 216 17.95 -10.99 -4.11
N ALA A 217 16.77 -11.59 -4.27
CA ALA A 217 15.80 -11.17 -5.28
C ALA A 217 15.17 -9.81 -4.93
N TYR A 218 14.80 -9.58 -3.66
CA TYR A 218 14.33 -8.27 -3.19
C TYR A 218 15.39 -7.20 -3.35
N ASN A 219 16.66 -7.50 -3.00
CA ASN A 219 17.77 -6.56 -3.15
C ASN A 219 17.98 -6.10 -4.60
N LYS A 220 17.67 -6.95 -5.58
CA LYS A 220 17.72 -6.61 -7.02
C LYS A 220 16.50 -5.85 -7.52
N THR A 221 15.33 -6.09 -6.92
CA THR A 221 14.04 -5.55 -7.40
C THR A 221 13.70 -4.21 -6.77
N VAL A 222 13.93 -4.06 -5.48
CA VAL A 222 13.76 -2.79 -4.77
C VAL A 222 14.96 -1.91 -5.10
N ARG A 223 14.70 -0.74 -5.71
CA ARG A 223 15.76 0.19 -6.10
C ARG A 223 16.48 0.72 -4.86
N SER A 224 15.73 1.21 -3.90
CA SER A 224 16.27 1.78 -2.67
C SER A 224 15.37 1.55 -1.46
N ASP A 225 16.00 1.31 -0.31
CA ASP A 225 15.40 1.49 1.01
C ASP A 225 15.91 2.82 1.56
N PHE A 226 15.04 3.80 1.73
CA PHE A 226 15.36 5.11 2.27
C PHE A 226 15.03 5.14 3.76
N SER A 227 16.04 5.36 4.58
CA SER A 227 15.86 5.65 6.00
C SER A 227 15.41 7.11 6.14
N ILE A 228 14.29 7.34 6.79
CA ILE A 228 13.74 8.66 7.07
C ILE A 228 13.38 8.77 8.56
N ASN A 229 13.12 9.97 9.04
CA ASN A 229 12.63 10.19 10.40
C ASN A 229 11.18 10.67 10.30
N SER A 230 10.23 9.75 10.43
CA SER A 230 8.80 10.05 10.35
C SER A 230 8.23 10.36 11.73
N GLY A 231 7.76 11.58 11.93
CA GLY A 231 7.10 11.96 13.17
C GLY A 231 8.04 12.44 14.29
N GLY A 232 8.27 13.54 14.64
CA GLY A 232 9.19 14.21 15.59
C GLY A 232 9.47 13.47 16.89
N ILE A 233 10.44 13.97 17.64
CA ILE A 233 11.07 13.44 18.86
C ILE A 233 10.07 12.91 19.94
N ALA A 234 8.83 13.37 19.94
CA ALA A 234 7.81 13.02 20.93
C ALA A 234 7.01 11.76 20.62
N THR A 235 7.05 11.23 19.38
CA THR A 235 6.23 10.11 18.91
C THR A 235 7.01 8.89 18.47
N SER A 236 8.33 8.99 18.35
CA SER A 236 9.25 7.98 17.82
C SER A 236 9.25 6.63 18.56
N TRP A 237 8.73 6.56 19.78
CA TRP A 237 8.67 5.34 20.62
C TRP A 237 7.29 4.67 20.66
N THR A 238 6.34 5.12 19.88
CA THR A 238 4.97 4.62 19.96
C THR A 238 4.46 4.13 18.61
N PRO A 239 3.44 3.26 18.56
CA PRO A 239 2.76 2.90 17.32
C PRO A 239 2.20 4.10 16.53
N LEU A 240 2.26 5.31 17.10
CA LEU A 240 1.84 6.56 16.45
C LEU A 240 2.87 7.04 15.42
N SER A 241 4.17 6.71 15.57
CA SER A 241 5.20 7.00 14.57
C SER A 241 4.89 6.30 13.24
N HIS A 242 4.32 5.09 13.31
CA HIS A 242 3.90 4.32 12.14
C HIS A 242 2.89 5.03 11.23
N ASN A 243 2.14 6.01 11.74
CA ASN A 243 1.23 6.84 10.97
C ASN A 243 1.82 8.22 10.59
N GLY A 244 3.05 8.51 11.03
CA GLY A 244 3.70 9.80 10.78
C GLY A 244 4.06 10.06 9.32
N TYR A 245 4.31 9.02 8.55
CA TYR A 245 4.75 9.11 7.15
C TYR A 245 3.82 9.91 6.22
N TRP A 246 2.51 9.89 6.47
CA TRP A 246 1.49 10.40 5.53
C TRP A 246 1.69 11.87 5.12
N THR A 247 2.24 12.69 6.00
CA THR A 247 2.47 14.12 5.76
C THR A 247 3.92 14.54 6.02
N ASP A 248 4.78 13.57 6.30
CA ASP A 248 6.17 13.86 6.59
C ASP A 248 6.92 14.36 5.35
N ASN A 249 7.74 15.39 5.54
CA ASN A 249 8.52 16.01 4.46
C ASN A 249 9.58 15.06 3.88
N ASP A 250 10.16 14.20 4.73
CA ASP A 250 11.21 13.27 4.30
C ASP A 250 10.65 12.17 3.40
N PHE A 251 9.33 11.93 3.45
CA PHE A 251 8.61 11.09 2.49
C PHE A 251 7.99 11.90 1.36
N THR A 252 7.19 12.93 1.65
CA THR A 252 6.36 13.60 0.64
C THR A 252 7.18 14.37 -0.39
N LYS A 253 8.34 14.93 0.00
CA LYS A 253 9.22 15.65 -0.93
C LYS A 253 9.85 14.72 -1.98
N PRO A 254 10.56 13.63 -1.63
CA PRO A 254 11.09 12.71 -2.63
C PRO A 254 9.98 11.95 -3.38
N ALA A 255 8.84 11.65 -2.75
CA ALA A 255 7.71 11.03 -3.41
C ALA A 255 7.13 11.93 -4.52
N ALA A 256 7.01 13.24 -4.28
CA ALA A 256 6.58 14.17 -5.31
C ALA A 256 7.57 14.23 -6.50
N GLN A 257 8.87 14.24 -6.23
CA GLN A 257 9.89 14.19 -7.30
C GLN A 257 9.79 12.89 -8.10
N PHE A 258 9.67 11.74 -7.41
CA PHE A 258 9.50 10.43 -8.04
C PHE A 258 8.26 10.40 -8.96
N ILE A 259 7.13 10.95 -8.52
CA ILE A 259 5.91 11.03 -9.32
C ILE A 259 6.12 11.97 -10.51
N ALA A 260 6.72 13.15 -10.30
CA ALA A 260 6.96 14.13 -11.35
C ALA A 260 7.85 13.55 -12.45
N ASP A 261 8.91 12.83 -12.09
CA ASP A 261 9.82 12.19 -13.05
C ASP A 261 9.06 11.18 -13.94
N ILE A 262 8.14 10.41 -13.34
CA ILE A 262 7.31 9.44 -14.08
C ILE A 262 6.26 10.16 -14.95
N VAL A 263 5.63 11.21 -14.45
CA VAL A 263 4.63 11.99 -15.22
C VAL A 263 5.28 12.65 -16.43
N ASN A 264 6.47 13.22 -16.25
CA ASN A 264 7.21 13.89 -17.33
C ASN A 264 7.77 12.90 -18.38
N ALA A 265 8.00 11.64 -17.99
CA ALA A 265 8.39 10.56 -18.89
C ALA A 265 7.20 9.79 -19.51
N ALA A 266 5.99 10.07 -19.05
CA ALA A 266 4.79 9.44 -19.59
C ALA A 266 4.46 9.97 -21.00
N PRO A 267 4.10 9.10 -21.95
CA PRO A 267 3.78 9.49 -23.33
C PRO A 267 2.49 10.32 -23.44
#